data_456152bcca2ebb2fd150b86fcd0b9763
#
_entry.id   456152bcca2ebb2fd150b86fcd0b9763
#
_cell.length_a   1.000
_cell.length_b   1.000
_cell.length_c   1.000
_cell.angle_alpha   90.00
_cell.angle_beta   90.00
_cell.angle_gamma   90.00
#
_symmetry.space_group_name_H-M   'P 1'
#
loop_
_entity.id
_entity.type
_entity.pdbx_description
1 polymer ?
#
loop_
_entity_poly.entity_id
_entity_poly.type
_entity_poly.pdbx_seq_one_letter_code
_entity_poly.pdbx_strand_id
1 'polypeptide(L)'
;MISCGLPRHTQILWMITLVAFTDSAIAAGSSITSIGTFWIEAGSALILLLSGVVIWFVARVQTKRIRELKREAEKLRDADFGQPLQVRPGELGELAGVFNDMRDRLRETTISRDYLDSVLSSMNDAIIVTSRDGTIKRVNKATLHLLGYEEPELLGISVDHVVNKRKSGSLIDDKPSGLPRDALFESKLGESIPVSYTCSFLGGKEAESGDRIYAAQNITERRRAEKRIRYLARIDALTKIPNRMQFQHLLQRSIARARRGNRSLCLFYIDIDAFKEINDTFGHLAGDTTLETVAERLTAALPDESIIGRLAGDEFAVIVDELGPDEAGIRKTEKLARHILARLADPFFVQGHEVFMTASMGIAYYPKDAPNVIDLIRNADAALYHAKKSGGNVFSFYAPEMNEAAVERLMTKSKLKRSFERDELVVHYQPKYNLETGEVFGAEALVRWELPERGMILPSDFIPIAEETNLIIEIGEWVLDKVCEDFRYWQRSVSSPGRVSVNLSLKQLRQPNFTKRIGSILRSYEVSPTSLELEITETTLMENPERTIKLLDQLYALGLH
;
A
#
# COMPACT_ATOMS: atom_id res chain seq x y z
N MET A 1 18.77 -14.83 -37.08
CA MET A 1 18.86 -16.28 -37.03
C MET A 1 18.25 -16.82 -35.76
N ILE A 2 16.95 -16.97 -35.66
CA ILE A 2 16.27 -17.87 -34.73
C ILE A 2 14.98 -18.31 -35.47
N SER A 3 15.13 -19.34 -36.30
CA SER A 3 14.01 -20.06 -36.89
C SER A 3 14.27 -21.53 -36.66
N CYS A 4 13.66 -22.09 -35.63
CA CYS A 4 13.38 -23.51 -35.57
C CYS A 4 12.35 -23.77 -34.46
N GLY A 5 11.17 -24.29 -34.82
CA GLY A 5 10.33 -25.00 -33.87
C GLY A 5 8.89 -24.56 -33.64
N LEU A 6 8.35 -23.57 -34.33
CA LEU A 6 6.93 -23.23 -34.21
C LEU A 6 6.12 -23.83 -35.38
N PRO A 7 4.94 -24.41 -35.13
CA PRO A 7 4.08 -24.95 -36.19
C PRO A 7 3.60 -23.86 -37.15
N ARG A 8 3.50 -24.17 -38.44
CA ARG A 8 3.21 -23.26 -39.56
C ARG A 8 1.99 -22.32 -39.32
N HIS A 9 1.04 -22.73 -38.53
CA HIS A 9 -0.14 -21.89 -38.20
C HIS A 9 0.18 -20.72 -37.28
N THR A 10 1.19 -20.80 -36.40
CA THR A 10 1.62 -19.69 -35.55
C THR A 10 2.47 -18.68 -36.30
N GLN A 11 3.20 -19.11 -37.35
CA GLN A 11 3.95 -18.18 -38.22
C GLN A 11 3.02 -17.32 -39.08
N ILE A 12 1.90 -17.87 -39.55
CA ILE A 12 0.90 -17.14 -40.33
C ILE A 12 0.17 -16.10 -39.46
N LEU A 13 -0.16 -16.43 -38.23
CA LEU A 13 -0.79 -15.48 -37.30
C LEU A 13 0.15 -14.32 -36.93
N TRP A 14 1.45 -14.57 -36.82
CA TRP A 14 2.48 -13.54 -36.60
C TRP A 14 2.66 -12.62 -37.79
N MET A 15 2.62 -13.13 -39.03
CA MET A 15 2.69 -12.32 -40.24
C MET A 15 1.43 -11.47 -40.44
N ILE A 16 0.24 -11.97 -40.15
CA ILE A 16 -1.03 -11.21 -40.29
C ILE A 16 -1.10 -10.07 -39.28
N THR A 17 -0.62 -10.28 -38.04
CA THR A 17 -0.54 -9.21 -37.03
C THR A 17 0.51 -8.16 -37.36
N LEU A 18 1.64 -8.54 -37.96
CA LEU A 18 2.69 -7.59 -38.34
C LEU A 18 2.27 -6.72 -39.54
N VAL A 19 1.53 -7.27 -40.52
CA VAL A 19 1.04 -6.54 -41.69
C VAL A 19 -0.12 -5.59 -41.33
N ALA A 20 -0.99 -5.98 -40.41
CA ALA A 20 -2.07 -5.08 -39.93
C ALA A 20 -1.52 -3.88 -39.11
N PHE A 21 -0.29 -3.98 -38.58
CA PHE A 21 0.34 -2.92 -37.80
C PHE A 21 1.07 -1.88 -38.66
N THR A 22 1.51 -2.26 -39.87
CA THR A 22 2.21 -1.36 -40.78
C THR A 22 1.27 -0.46 -41.59
N ASP A 23 0.07 -0.90 -41.89
CA ASP A 23 -0.90 -0.11 -42.65
C ASP A 23 -1.63 0.98 -41.83
N SER A 24 -1.70 0.84 -40.49
CA SER A 24 -2.31 1.86 -39.61
C SER A 24 -1.34 3.00 -39.23
N ALA A 25 -0.05 2.82 -39.45
CA ALA A 25 0.97 3.82 -39.08
C ALA A 25 1.20 4.91 -40.14
N ILE A 26 0.65 4.76 -41.32
CA ILE A 26 0.89 5.69 -42.47
C ILE A 26 -0.20 6.76 -42.59
N ALA A 27 -1.33 6.64 -41.90
CA ALA A 27 -2.49 7.51 -42.07
C ALA A 27 -2.68 8.66 -41.06
N ALA A 28 -1.79 8.84 -40.07
CA ALA A 28 -1.95 9.90 -39.09
C ALA A 28 -0.66 10.71 -38.90
N GLY A 29 -0.43 11.63 -39.80
CA GLY A 29 0.50 12.74 -39.58
C GLY A 29 -0.13 13.80 -38.69
N SER A 30 0.66 14.26 -37.75
CA SER A 30 0.50 15.44 -36.87
C SER A 30 -0.18 15.24 -35.51
N SER A 31 0.64 15.12 -34.51
CA SER A 31 0.57 15.67 -33.15
C SER A 31 1.34 14.77 -32.16
N ILE A 32 2.64 14.95 -32.11
CA ILE A 32 3.55 14.13 -31.31
C ILE A 32 3.85 14.89 -30.01
N THR A 33 3.19 14.54 -28.91
CA THR A 33 3.79 14.52 -27.55
C THR A 33 2.91 13.91 -26.45
N SER A 34 1.59 13.76 -26.62
CA SER A 34 0.75 13.14 -25.58
C SER A 34 0.28 11.70 -25.89
N ILE A 35 0.57 11.22 -27.08
CA ILE A 35 0.16 9.89 -27.55
C ILE A 35 1.19 8.82 -27.19
N GLY A 36 2.44 9.19 -27.01
CA GLY A 36 3.55 8.25 -26.73
C GLY A 36 3.42 7.52 -25.39
N THR A 37 2.98 8.17 -24.34
CA THR A 37 2.83 7.56 -23.02
C THR A 37 1.64 6.62 -22.95
N PHE A 38 0.51 6.98 -23.56
CA PHE A 38 -0.67 6.12 -23.61
C PHE A 38 -0.41 4.79 -24.36
N TRP A 39 0.36 4.85 -25.47
CA TRP A 39 0.69 3.63 -26.24
C TRP A 39 1.73 2.75 -25.55
N ILE A 40 2.62 3.31 -24.72
CA ILE A 40 3.59 2.54 -23.91
C ILE A 40 2.85 1.81 -22.78
N GLU A 41 1.93 2.47 -22.09
CA GLU A 41 1.10 1.84 -21.05
C GLU A 41 0.12 0.81 -21.61
N ALA A 42 -0.55 1.10 -22.71
CA ALA A 42 -1.41 0.15 -23.39
C ALA A 42 -0.63 -1.05 -23.95
N GLY A 43 0.57 -0.83 -24.48
CA GLY A 43 1.46 -1.87 -24.94
C GLY A 43 1.96 -2.78 -23.83
N SER A 44 2.32 -2.24 -22.67
CA SER A 44 2.75 -3.01 -21.50
C SER A 44 1.60 -3.82 -20.90
N ALA A 45 0.39 -3.27 -20.83
CA ALA A 45 -0.80 -3.98 -20.37
C ALA A 45 -1.19 -5.13 -21.32
N LEU A 46 -1.07 -4.91 -22.64
CA LEU A 46 -1.32 -5.94 -23.63
C LEU A 46 -0.27 -7.08 -23.57
N ILE A 47 1.00 -6.74 -23.37
CA ILE A 47 2.08 -7.73 -23.19
C ILE A 47 1.86 -8.55 -21.92
N LEU A 48 1.45 -7.92 -20.82
CA LEU A 48 1.12 -8.62 -19.58
C LEU A 48 -0.12 -9.52 -19.72
N LEU A 49 -1.15 -9.07 -20.44
CA LEU A 49 -2.33 -9.88 -20.75
C LEU A 49 -1.98 -11.06 -21.67
N LEU A 50 -1.20 -10.83 -22.71
CA LEU A 50 -0.74 -11.89 -23.62
C LEU A 50 0.19 -12.88 -22.91
N SER A 51 1.09 -12.40 -22.05
CA SER A 51 1.94 -13.28 -21.22
C SER A 51 1.10 -14.10 -20.22
N GLY A 52 0.09 -13.50 -19.60
CA GLY A 52 -0.87 -14.20 -18.74
C GLY A 52 -1.66 -15.28 -19.46
N VAL A 53 -2.15 -14.98 -20.66
CA VAL A 53 -2.87 -15.95 -21.53
C VAL A 53 -1.92 -17.08 -21.98
N VAL A 54 -0.69 -16.74 -22.36
CA VAL A 54 0.32 -17.74 -22.77
C VAL A 54 0.68 -18.66 -21.59
N ILE A 55 0.93 -18.09 -20.40
CA ILE A 55 1.20 -18.87 -19.18
C ILE A 55 0.01 -19.75 -18.82
N TRP A 56 -1.21 -19.22 -18.86
CA TRP A 56 -2.43 -20.00 -18.62
C TRP A 56 -2.62 -21.13 -19.63
N PHE A 57 -2.38 -20.85 -20.92
CA PHE A 57 -2.51 -21.86 -21.98
C PHE A 57 -1.46 -22.97 -21.85
N VAL A 58 -0.20 -22.58 -21.57
CA VAL A 58 0.91 -23.53 -21.33
C VAL A 58 0.61 -24.37 -20.09
N ALA A 59 0.18 -23.77 -18.99
CA ALA A 59 -0.19 -24.50 -17.78
C ALA A 59 -1.36 -25.47 -18.01
N ARG A 60 -2.37 -25.06 -18.80
CA ARG A 60 -3.54 -25.89 -19.13
C ARG A 60 -3.16 -27.09 -20.03
N VAL A 61 -2.29 -26.87 -21.01
CA VAL A 61 -1.77 -27.95 -21.89
C VAL A 61 -0.90 -28.91 -21.09
N GLN A 62 -0.03 -28.39 -20.21
CA GLN A 62 0.81 -29.19 -19.32
C GLN A 62 -0.03 -30.02 -18.34
N THR A 63 -1.06 -29.42 -17.74
CA THR A 63 -1.95 -30.11 -16.79
C THR A 63 -2.77 -31.24 -17.46
N LYS A 64 -3.16 -31.05 -18.74
CA LYS A 64 -3.85 -32.11 -19.50
C LYS A 64 -2.93 -33.26 -19.78
N ARG A 65 -1.68 -32.99 -20.20
CA ARG A 65 -0.66 -34.03 -20.49
C ARG A 65 -0.24 -34.78 -19.23
N ILE A 66 -0.10 -34.10 -18.10
CA ILE A 66 0.19 -34.72 -16.82
C ILE A 66 -0.97 -35.64 -16.38
N ARG A 67 -2.24 -35.28 -16.63
CA ARG A 67 -3.40 -36.12 -16.34
C ARG A 67 -3.46 -37.37 -17.22
N GLU A 68 -3.10 -37.27 -18.49
CA GLU A 68 -3.00 -38.40 -19.41
C GLU A 68 -1.90 -39.35 -18.97
N LEU A 69 -0.70 -38.85 -18.65
CA LEU A 69 0.40 -39.63 -18.08
C LEU A 69 0.00 -40.32 -16.75
N LYS A 70 -0.69 -39.59 -15.87
CA LYS A 70 -1.20 -40.14 -14.61
C LYS A 70 -2.17 -41.31 -14.85
N ARG A 71 -3.08 -41.18 -15.82
CA ARG A 71 -4.08 -42.18 -16.17
C ARG A 71 -3.43 -43.47 -16.74
N GLU A 72 -2.42 -43.32 -17.58
CA GLU A 72 -1.67 -44.47 -18.12
C GLU A 72 -0.73 -45.10 -17.05
N ALA A 73 -0.19 -44.30 -16.13
CA ALA A 73 0.54 -44.79 -14.97
C ALA A 73 -0.35 -45.56 -14.00
N GLU A 74 -1.63 -45.15 -13.87
CA GLU A 74 -2.63 -45.89 -13.08
C GLU A 74 -2.97 -47.25 -13.71
N LYS A 75 -3.01 -47.36 -15.04
CA LYS A 75 -3.19 -48.66 -15.75
C LYS A 75 -2.01 -49.60 -15.57
N LEU A 76 -0.77 -49.08 -15.61
CA LEU A 76 0.42 -49.86 -15.31
C LEU A 76 0.43 -50.43 -13.89
N ARG A 77 -0.14 -49.72 -12.92
CA ARG A 77 -0.33 -50.20 -11.55
C ARG A 77 -1.20 -51.46 -11.48
N ASP A 78 -2.17 -51.56 -12.39
CA ASP A 78 -3.11 -52.68 -12.43
C ASP A 78 -2.60 -53.83 -13.36
N ALA A 79 -1.28 -53.82 -13.68
CA ALA A 79 -0.60 -54.77 -14.55
C ALA A 79 -1.18 -54.87 -15.98
N ASP A 80 -1.95 -53.85 -16.40
CA ASP A 80 -2.42 -53.71 -17.79
C ASP A 80 -1.32 -52.98 -18.60
N PHE A 81 -0.46 -53.75 -19.24
CA PHE A 81 0.65 -53.27 -20.07
C PHE A 81 0.17 -52.84 -21.48
N GLY A 82 -0.93 -52.11 -21.58
CA GLY A 82 -1.50 -51.56 -22.81
C GLY A 82 -0.52 -51.08 -23.88
N GLN A 83 -0.98 -50.35 -24.85
CA GLN A 83 -0.11 -49.82 -25.94
C GLN A 83 0.89 -48.77 -25.43
N PRO A 84 2.09 -48.63 -26.07
CA PRO A 84 3.10 -47.67 -25.69
C PRO A 84 2.56 -46.24 -25.77
N LEU A 85 2.93 -45.43 -24.81
CA LEU A 85 2.66 -43.97 -24.85
C LEU A 85 3.27 -43.37 -26.09
N GLN A 86 2.51 -42.55 -26.83
CA GLN A 86 3.03 -41.84 -28.01
C GLN A 86 4.09 -40.84 -27.60
N VAL A 87 5.34 -41.03 -28.01
CA VAL A 87 6.46 -40.13 -27.81
C VAL A 87 6.29 -38.93 -28.74
N ARG A 88 6.13 -37.70 -28.17
CA ARG A 88 6.12 -36.47 -28.93
C ARG A 88 7.32 -35.60 -28.50
N PRO A 89 7.88 -34.70 -29.38
CA PRO A 89 9.05 -33.89 -29.03
C PRO A 89 8.79 -32.98 -27.83
N GLY A 90 9.75 -32.92 -26.89
CA GLY A 90 9.74 -32.07 -25.71
C GLY A 90 9.98 -32.87 -24.41
N GLU A 91 10.26 -32.17 -23.29
CA GLU A 91 10.60 -32.76 -21.98
C GLU A 91 9.59 -33.83 -21.49
N LEU A 92 8.30 -33.64 -21.76
CA LEU A 92 7.27 -34.65 -21.46
C LEU A 92 7.29 -35.83 -22.43
N GLY A 93 7.88 -35.70 -23.59
CA GLY A 93 8.10 -36.78 -24.53
C GLY A 93 9.27 -37.68 -24.12
N GLU A 94 10.33 -37.09 -23.55
CA GLU A 94 11.43 -37.86 -22.93
C GLU A 94 10.94 -38.66 -21.75
N LEU A 95 10.06 -38.07 -20.92
CA LEU A 95 9.42 -38.78 -19.81
C LEU A 95 8.53 -39.94 -20.29
N ALA A 96 7.79 -39.76 -21.38
CA ALA A 96 6.99 -40.82 -21.99
C ALA A 96 7.87 -41.94 -22.59
N GLY A 97 9.04 -41.58 -23.14
CA GLY A 97 10.05 -42.54 -23.62
C GLY A 97 10.62 -43.39 -22.48
N VAL A 98 11.05 -42.74 -21.41
CA VAL A 98 11.54 -43.43 -20.20
C VAL A 98 10.45 -44.34 -19.61
N PHE A 99 9.19 -43.91 -19.66
CA PHE A 99 8.05 -44.71 -19.17
C PHE A 99 7.78 -45.93 -20.05
N ASN A 100 7.91 -45.84 -21.37
CA ASN A 100 7.81 -46.95 -22.28
C ASN A 100 8.96 -47.94 -22.08
N ASP A 101 10.19 -47.47 -21.92
CA ASP A 101 11.35 -48.31 -21.61
C ASP A 101 11.18 -49.01 -20.26
N MET A 102 10.65 -48.34 -19.28
CA MET A 102 10.29 -48.92 -17.99
C MET A 102 9.21 -49.98 -18.12
N ARG A 103 8.15 -49.73 -18.91
CA ARG A 103 7.10 -50.73 -19.20
C ARG A 103 7.68 -51.96 -19.90
N ASP A 104 8.51 -51.78 -20.90
CA ASP A 104 9.06 -52.87 -21.69
C ASP A 104 10.03 -53.72 -20.87
N ARG A 105 10.81 -53.10 -19.97
CA ARG A 105 11.63 -53.81 -18.97
C ARG A 105 10.79 -54.53 -17.91
N LEU A 106 9.67 -53.94 -17.48
CA LEU A 106 8.71 -54.60 -16.60
C LEU A 106 8.03 -55.79 -17.25
N ARG A 107 7.90 -55.79 -18.58
CA ARG A 107 7.31 -56.85 -19.37
C ARG A 107 8.27 -58.01 -19.63
N GLU A 108 9.58 -57.72 -19.73
CA GLU A 108 10.61 -58.71 -20.07
C GLU A 108 11.32 -59.34 -18.87
N THR A 109 11.31 -58.68 -17.70
CA THR A 109 12.07 -59.18 -16.54
C THR A 109 11.38 -58.87 -15.23
N THR A 110 11.40 -59.80 -14.31
CA THR A 110 11.14 -59.64 -12.87
C THR A 110 11.89 -58.41 -12.39
N ILE A 111 11.16 -57.39 -11.89
CA ILE A 111 11.72 -56.11 -11.46
C ILE A 111 12.93 -56.35 -10.56
N SER A 112 14.11 -56.00 -11.02
CA SER A 112 15.33 -56.11 -10.23
C SER A 112 15.16 -55.19 -9.00
N ARG A 113 15.47 -55.73 -7.82
CA ARG A 113 15.48 -55.02 -6.53
C ARG A 113 16.24 -53.70 -6.62
N ASP A 114 17.31 -53.67 -7.42
CA ASP A 114 18.18 -52.51 -7.64
C ASP A 114 17.49 -51.36 -8.38
N TYR A 115 16.53 -51.65 -9.26
CA TYR A 115 15.78 -50.59 -9.94
C TYR A 115 14.78 -49.90 -9.00
N LEU A 116 14.05 -50.68 -8.20
CA LEU A 116 13.15 -50.10 -7.18
C LEU A 116 13.94 -49.29 -6.14
N ASP A 117 15.11 -49.77 -5.75
CA ASP A 117 16.01 -49.03 -4.85
C ASP A 117 16.52 -47.74 -5.48
N SER A 118 16.82 -47.77 -6.77
CA SER A 118 17.24 -46.58 -7.51
C SER A 118 16.10 -45.53 -7.60
N VAL A 119 14.88 -45.97 -7.91
CA VAL A 119 13.71 -45.07 -7.96
C VAL A 119 13.42 -44.49 -6.58
N LEU A 120 13.33 -45.33 -5.55
CA LEU A 120 13.07 -44.88 -4.18
C LEU A 120 14.19 -43.98 -3.64
N SER A 121 15.45 -44.21 -4.01
CA SER A 121 16.58 -43.40 -3.57
C SER A 121 16.69 -42.05 -4.32
N SER A 122 16.08 -41.96 -5.50
CA SER A 122 16.01 -40.68 -6.25
C SER A 122 14.86 -39.77 -5.82
N MET A 123 13.89 -40.29 -5.04
CA MET A 123 12.77 -39.51 -4.55
C MET A 123 13.21 -38.59 -3.41
N ASN A 124 12.81 -37.34 -3.47
CA ASN A 124 13.08 -36.36 -2.42
C ASN A 124 12.15 -36.48 -1.19
N ASP A 125 11.02 -37.19 -1.36
CA ASP A 125 10.09 -37.47 -0.26
C ASP A 125 10.59 -38.63 0.58
N ALA A 126 10.44 -38.51 1.88
CA ALA A 126 10.77 -39.60 2.81
C ALA A 126 9.76 -40.74 2.65
N ILE A 127 10.25 -41.93 2.32
CA ILE A 127 9.43 -43.11 2.15
C ILE A 127 9.74 -44.13 3.25
N ILE A 128 8.70 -44.55 3.96
CA ILE A 128 8.75 -45.59 5.00
C ILE A 128 7.77 -46.67 4.63
N VAL A 129 8.26 -47.89 4.51
CA VAL A 129 7.44 -49.10 4.30
C VAL A 129 7.36 -49.87 5.61
N THR A 130 6.15 -50.21 6.06
CA THR A 130 5.92 -50.95 7.30
C THR A 130 5.10 -52.20 7.05
N SER A 131 5.21 -53.17 7.94
CA SER A 131 4.23 -54.21 8.11
C SER A 131 2.90 -53.66 8.64
N ARG A 132 1.88 -54.50 8.69
CA ARG A 132 0.53 -54.17 9.18
C ARG A 132 0.54 -53.66 10.62
N ASP A 133 1.41 -54.18 11.46
CA ASP A 133 1.58 -53.79 12.88
C ASP A 133 2.41 -52.50 13.06
N GLY A 134 2.84 -51.89 11.97
CA GLY A 134 3.61 -50.63 11.98
C GLY A 134 5.12 -50.81 12.12
N THR A 135 5.64 -52.05 12.05
CA THR A 135 7.09 -52.32 12.08
C THR A 135 7.74 -51.90 10.77
N ILE A 136 8.78 -51.07 10.82
CA ILE A 136 9.49 -50.54 9.65
C ILE A 136 10.28 -51.69 8.97
N LYS A 137 9.97 -51.95 7.70
CA LYS A 137 10.65 -52.93 6.85
C LYS A 137 11.67 -52.31 5.92
N ARG A 138 11.43 -51.07 5.48
CA ARG A 138 12.29 -50.39 4.52
C ARG A 138 12.13 -48.86 4.60
N VAL A 139 13.19 -48.18 4.35
CA VAL A 139 13.23 -46.69 4.25
C VAL A 139 14.09 -46.28 3.05
N ASN A 140 13.83 -45.09 2.48
CA ASN A 140 14.67 -44.56 1.44
C ASN A 140 15.72 -43.57 2.02
N LYS A 141 16.67 -43.16 1.19
CA LYS A 141 17.72 -42.20 1.60
C LYS A 141 17.15 -40.89 2.13
N ALA A 142 16.04 -40.40 1.55
CA ALA A 142 15.39 -39.16 2.01
C ALA A 142 14.89 -39.29 3.45
N THR A 143 14.37 -40.44 3.86
CA THR A 143 13.96 -40.73 5.25
C THR A 143 15.17 -40.64 6.21
N LEU A 144 16.29 -41.27 5.84
CA LEU A 144 17.51 -41.25 6.66
C LEU A 144 18.04 -39.81 6.83
N HIS A 145 18.09 -39.06 5.73
CA HIS A 145 18.49 -37.66 5.77
C HIS A 145 17.52 -36.77 6.60
N LEU A 146 16.22 -36.99 6.43
CA LEU A 146 15.21 -36.21 7.15
C LEU A 146 15.26 -36.43 8.66
N LEU A 147 15.41 -37.69 9.06
CA LEU A 147 15.32 -38.08 10.48
C LEU A 147 16.68 -38.17 11.17
N GLY A 148 17.79 -38.23 10.42
CA GLY A 148 19.14 -38.30 10.98
C GLY A 148 19.49 -39.65 11.59
N TYR A 149 18.81 -40.74 11.16
CA TYR A 149 19.09 -42.13 11.56
C TYR A 149 19.87 -42.85 10.48
N GLU A 150 20.62 -43.89 10.90
CA GLU A 150 21.14 -44.88 9.99
C GLU A 150 20.09 -45.97 9.73
N GLU A 151 20.09 -46.56 8.54
CA GLU A 151 19.08 -47.55 8.13
C GLU A 151 18.90 -48.72 9.13
N PRO A 152 19.97 -49.33 9.68
CA PRO A 152 19.84 -50.41 10.66
C PRO A 152 19.15 -50.00 11.97
N GLU A 153 19.18 -48.74 12.30
CA GLU A 153 18.54 -48.21 13.53
C GLU A 153 17.02 -48.05 13.40
N LEU A 154 16.53 -47.92 12.15
CA LEU A 154 15.10 -47.80 11.85
C LEU A 154 14.43 -49.12 11.49
N LEU A 155 15.19 -50.06 10.97
CA LEU A 155 14.62 -51.36 10.58
C LEU A 155 14.18 -52.17 11.79
N GLY A 156 12.96 -52.70 11.75
CA GLY A 156 12.40 -53.55 12.83
C GLY A 156 11.80 -52.79 14.00
N ILE A 157 11.90 -51.44 14.05
CA ILE A 157 11.21 -50.63 15.07
C ILE A 157 9.84 -50.15 14.56
N SER A 158 8.99 -49.72 15.47
CA SER A 158 7.68 -49.17 15.14
C SER A 158 7.79 -47.80 14.47
N VAL A 159 7.03 -47.53 13.42
CA VAL A 159 6.93 -46.23 12.75
C VAL A 159 6.52 -45.10 13.71
N ASP A 160 5.81 -45.46 14.77
CA ASP A 160 5.45 -44.49 15.82
C ASP A 160 6.63 -44.00 16.64
N HIS A 161 7.82 -44.63 16.51
CA HIS A 161 9.05 -44.17 17.16
C HIS A 161 9.57 -42.84 16.54
N VAL A 162 9.31 -42.64 15.27
CA VAL A 162 9.74 -41.46 14.53
C VAL A 162 8.66 -40.36 14.48
N VAL A 163 7.60 -40.49 15.28
CA VAL A 163 6.48 -39.55 15.31
C VAL A 163 6.27 -38.99 16.69
N ASN A 164 6.06 -37.71 16.79
CA ASN A 164 5.68 -37.08 18.05
C ASN A 164 4.21 -37.41 18.39
N LYS A 165 4.01 -38.52 19.10
CA LYS A 165 2.67 -39.07 19.46
C LYS A 165 1.78 -38.08 20.20
N ARG A 166 2.36 -37.18 21.04
CA ARG A 166 1.59 -36.21 21.83
C ARG A 166 0.90 -35.17 20.96
N LYS A 167 1.48 -34.85 19.80
CA LYS A 167 0.99 -33.79 18.91
C LYS A 167 0.32 -34.32 17.62
N SER A 168 0.68 -35.52 17.17
CA SER A 168 0.25 -36.06 15.87
C SER A 168 -0.56 -37.37 15.96
N GLY A 169 -0.64 -37.99 17.14
CA GLY A 169 -1.25 -39.29 17.29
C GLY A 169 -0.35 -40.42 16.79
N SER A 170 -0.91 -41.64 16.67
CA SER A 170 -0.24 -42.84 16.13
C SER A 170 -0.47 -42.94 14.63
N LEU A 171 0.56 -43.21 13.85
CA LEU A 171 0.44 -43.48 12.41
C LEU A 171 -0.14 -44.88 12.15
N ILE A 172 -0.01 -45.80 13.10
CA ILE A 172 -0.51 -47.18 12.99
C ILE A 172 -2.03 -47.20 12.96
N ASP A 173 -2.68 -46.31 13.71
CA ASP A 173 -4.14 -46.21 13.80
C ASP A 173 -4.76 -45.50 12.58
N ASP A 174 -3.94 -44.89 11.74
CA ASP A 174 -4.40 -44.20 10.55
C ASP A 174 -4.91 -45.19 9.49
N LYS A 175 -6.15 -44.95 9.04
CA LYS A 175 -6.69 -45.68 7.90
C LYS A 175 -6.02 -45.17 6.62
N PRO A 176 -5.44 -46.08 5.80
CA PRO A 176 -4.88 -45.68 4.51
C PRO A 176 -5.95 -45.04 3.62
N SER A 177 -5.84 -43.78 3.39
CA SER A 177 -6.82 -42.97 2.63
C SER A 177 -6.24 -42.36 1.36
N GLY A 178 -4.90 -42.43 1.20
CA GLY A 178 -4.19 -41.76 0.10
C GLY A 178 -4.29 -40.24 0.15
N LEU A 179 -4.97 -39.65 1.13
CA LEU A 179 -5.08 -38.20 1.30
C LEU A 179 -3.92 -37.67 2.15
N PRO A 180 -3.35 -36.50 1.80
CA PRO A 180 -2.28 -35.90 2.59
C PRO A 180 -2.77 -35.46 3.97
N ARG A 181 -1.95 -35.77 4.99
CA ARG A 181 -2.17 -35.36 6.39
C ARG A 181 -0.89 -34.76 6.96
N ASP A 182 -1.03 -33.81 7.86
CA ASP A 182 0.10 -33.20 8.54
C ASP A 182 0.45 -33.96 9.83
N ALA A 183 1.74 -34.21 10.04
CA ALA A 183 2.27 -34.79 11.28
C ALA A 183 3.57 -34.09 11.69
N LEU A 184 4.04 -34.40 12.91
CA LEU A 184 5.36 -33.99 13.38
C LEU A 184 6.20 -35.26 13.52
N PHE A 185 7.23 -35.40 12.67
CA PHE A 185 8.23 -36.41 12.83
C PHE A 185 9.29 -35.95 13.81
N GLU A 186 9.93 -36.87 14.49
CA GLU A 186 10.96 -36.63 15.47
C GLU A 186 12.29 -37.17 14.97
N SER A 187 13.30 -36.31 14.84
CA SER A 187 14.65 -36.74 14.45
C SER A 187 15.36 -37.45 15.58
N LYS A 188 16.46 -38.14 15.28
CA LYS A 188 17.36 -38.77 16.26
C LYS A 188 17.84 -37.78 17.34
N LEU A 189 17.96 -36.51 16.99
CA LEU A 189 18.36 -35.43 17.92
C LEU A 189 17.19 -34.83 18.71
N GLY A 190 15.97 -35.36 18.56
CA GLY A 190 14.76 -34.86 19.23
C GLY A 190 14.14 -33.62 18.58
N GLU A 191 14.56 -33.23 17.37
CA GLU A 191 13.95 -32.13 16.64
C GLU A 191 12.60 -32.53 16.04
N SER A 192 11.57 -31.72 16.25
CA SER A 192 10.24 -31.91 15.64
C SER A 192 10.19 -31.34 14.23
N ILE A 193 10.09 -32.20 13.24
CA ILE A 193 10.05 -31.86 11.81
C ILE A 193 8.61 -31.95 11.30
N PRO A 194 7.99 -30.86 10.86
CA PRO A 194 6.66 -30.91 10.27
C PRO A 194 6.71 -31.55 8.89
N VAL A 195 5.88 -32.57 8.71
CA VAL A 195 5.75 -33.29 7.44
C VAL A 195 4.28 -33.35 7.00
N SER A 196 4.08 -33.38 5.69
CA SER A 196 2.81 -33.79 5.08
C SER A 196 3.00 -35.18 4.53
N TYR A 197 2.19 -36.14 5.00
CA TYR A 197 2.35 -37.55 4.61
C TYR A 197 1.07 -38.14 4.05
N THR A 198 1.25 -39.13 3.22
CA THR A 198 0.18 -40.01 2.73
C THR A 198 0.46 -41.44 3.15
N CYS A 199 -0.59 -42.20 3.47
CA CYS A 199 -0.49 -43.62 3.77
C CYS A 199 -1.32 -44.42 2.77
N SER A 200 -0.74 -45.48 2.18
CA SER A 200 -1.39 -46.36 1.22
C SER A 200 -1.00 -47.82 1.50
N PHE A 201 -1.83 -48.79 1.04
CA PHE A 201 -1.48 -50.19 1.06
C PHE A 201 -0.53 -50.54 -0.10
N LEU A 202 0.43 -51.40 0.16
CA LEU A 202 1.28 -52.01 -0.86
C LEU A 202 0.57 -53.28 -1.38
N GLY A 203 0.17 -53.27 -2.68
CA GLY A 203 -0.50 -54.45 -3.28
C GLY A 203 -1.94 -54.25 -3.75
N GLY A 204 -2.47 -52.99 -3.75
CA GLY A 204 -3.79 -52.63 -4.29
C GLY A 204 -4.97 -52.90 -3.34
N LYS A 205 -6.20 -52.62 -3.81
CA LYS A 205 -7.43 -52.61 -2.99
C LYS A 205 -7.82 -53.96 -2.36
N GLU A 206 -7.29 -55.08 -2.84
CA GLU A 206 -7.58 -56.41 -2.30
C GLU A 206 -6.66 -56.81 -1.13
N ALA A 207 -5.62 -56.00 -0.83
CA ALA A 207 -4.66 -56.27 0.23
C ALA A 207 -4.97 -55.49 1.52
N GLU A 208 -6.21 -55.52 2.03
CA GLU A 208 -6.56 -54.90 3.35
C GLU A 208 -5.75 -55.46 4.53
N SER A 209 -4.95 -56.51 4.29
CA SER A 209 -4.06 -57.14 5.27
C SER A 209 -2.56 -56.94 4.99
N GLY A 210 -2.19 -56.07 4.04
CA GLY A 210 -0.83 -55.93 3.52
C GLY A 210 0.03 -54.89 4.21
N ASP A 211 1.27 -54.80 3.71
CA ASP A 211 2.23 -53.77 4.12
C ASP A 211 1.74 -52.36 3.78
N ARG A 212 2.17 -51.38 4.56
CA ARG A 212 1.81 -49.96 4.36
C ARG A 212 3.01 -49.17 3.84
N ILE A 213 2.73 -48.21 2.97
CA ILE A 213 3.72 -47.24 2.51
C ILE A 213 3.30 -45.85 2.98
N TYR A 214 4.23 -45.15 3.64
CA TYR A 214 4.11 -43.75 4.04
C TYR A 214 5.06 -42.93 3.15
N ALA A 215 4.52 -41.96 2.44
CA ALA A 215 5.32 -40.98 1.73
C ALA A 215 5.16 -39.63 2.45
N ALA A 216 6.26 -39.08 2.97
CA ALA A 216 6.26 -37.89 3.80
C ALA A 216 7.17 -36.80 3.21
N GLN A 217 6.60 -35.65 3.01
CA GLN A 217 7.29 -34.45 2.51
C GLN A 217 7.57 -33.48 3.67
N ASN A 218 8.80 -33.01 3.78
CA ASN A 218 9.14 -31.96 4.74
C ASN A 218 8.48 -30.64 4.34
N ILE A 219 7.62 -30.11 5.21
CA ILE A 219 6.89 -28.84 4.97
C ILE A 219 7.43 -27.70 5.83
N THR A 220 8.64 -27.81 6.37
CA THR A 220 9.25 -26.77 7.25
C THR A 220 9.35 -25.45 6.51
N GLU A 221 9.92 -25.44 5.31
CA GLU A 221 10.08 -24.24 4.49
C GLU A 221 8.72 -23.64 4.12
N ARG A 222 7.77 -24.47 3.70
CA ARG A 222 6.41 -24.04 3.40
C ARG A 222 5.75 -23.38 4.61
N ARG A 223 5.81 -24.01 5.79
CA ARG A 223 5.25 -23.44 7.03
C ARG A 223 5.97 -22.16 7.47
N ARG A 224 7.29 -22.06 7.26
CA ARG A 224 8.05 -20.82 7.50
C ARG A 224 7.61 -19.71 6.55
N ALA A 225 7.47 -20.01 5.27
CA ALA A 225 6.99 -19.07 4.26
C ALA A 225 5.55 -18.60 4.56
N GLU A 226 4.64 -19.54 4.88
CA GLU A 226 3.26 -19.21 5.26
C GLU A 226 3.21 -18.31 6.53
N LYS A 227 4.03 -18.63 7.55
CA LYS A 227 4.15 -17.76 8.75
C LYS A 227 4.71 -16.39 8.39
N ARG A 228 5.73 -16.33 7.51
CA ARG A 228 6.33 -15.07 7.07
C ARG A 228 5.34 -14.22 6.28
N ILE A 229 4.57 -14.85 5.36
CA ILE A 229 3.52 -14.19 4.60
C ILE A 229 2.46 -13.62 5.55
N ARG A 230 1.98 -14.42 6.52
CA ARG A 230 1.01 -13.95 7.52
C ARG A 230 1.55 -12.81 8.38
N TYR A 231 2.82 -12.85 8.73
CA TYR A 231 3.48 -11.78 9.48
C TYR A 231 3.54 -10.50 8.65
N LEU A 232 4.06 -10.58 7.41
CA LEU A 232 4.17 -9.44 6.49
C LEU A 232 2.80 -8.86 6.10
N ALA A 233 1.77 -9.70 6.03
CA ALA A 233 0.41 -9.25 5.75
C ALA A 233 -0.24 -8.49 6.92
N ARG A 234 0.33 -8.54 8.14
CA ARG A 234 -0.27 -7.98 9.36
C ARG A 234 0.54 -6.90 10.03
N ILE A 235 1.85 -6.88 9.82
CA ILE A 235 2.77 -5.99 10.49
C ILE A 235 3.35 -5.01 9.48
N ASP A 236 3.49 -3.76 9.88
CA ASP A 236 4.20 -2.76 9.10
C ASP A 236 5.70 -3.10 9.05
N ALA A 237 6.26 -3.13 7.85
CA ALA A 237 7.62 -3.60 7.63
C ALA A 237 8.67 -2.70 8.29
N LEU A 238 8.40 -1.40 8.41
CA LEU A 238 9.28 -0.42 9.02
C LEU A 238 9.14 -0.44 10.54
N THR A 239 8.00 -0.05 11.05
CA THR A 239 7.76 0.23 12.47
C THR A 239 7.51 -1.02 13.34
N LYS A 240 7.32 -2.20 12.74
CA LYS A 240 7.05 -3.49 13.41
C LYS A 240 5.76 -3.54 14.24
N ILE A 241 4.92 -2.54 14.18
CA ILE A 241 3.58 -2.52 14.77
C ILE A 241 2.53 -3.01 13.75
N PRO A 242 1.28 -3.29 14.13
CA PRO A 242 0.18 -3.63 13.23
C PRO A 242 0.04 -2.66 12.07
N ASN A 243 -0.05 -3.19 10.85
CA ASN A 243 -0.37 -2.40 9.67
C ASN A 243 -1.87 -2.07 9.61
N ARG A 244 -2.29 -1.25 8.63
CA ARG A 244 -3.69 -0.84 8.45
C ARG A 244 -4.69 -1.99 8.50
N MET A 245 -4.41 -3.07 7.77
CA MET A 245 -5.31 -4.23 7.69
C MET A 245 -5.44 -4.93 9.05
N GLN A 246 -4.33 -5.18 9.73
CA GLN A 246 -4.34 -5.81 11.04
C GLN A 246 -4.95 -4.90 12.10
N PHE A 247 -4.68 -3.60 12.05
CA PHE A 247 -5.27 -2.63 12.96
C PHE A 247 -6.80 -2.60 12.85
N GLN A 248 -7.33 -2.54 11.63
CA GLN A 248 -8.78 -2.57 11.39
C GLN A 248 -9.41 -3.87 11.90
N HIS A 249 -8.75 -5.02 11.70
CA HIS A 249 -9.20 -6.30 12.24
C HIS A 249 -9.19 -6.31 13.78
N LEU A 250 -8.17 -5.74 14.41
CA LEU A 250 -8.07 -5.61 15.88
C LEU A 250 -9.15 -4.66 16.40
N LEU A 251 -9.37 -3.52 15.76
CA LEU A 251 -10.43 -2.58 16.10
C LEU A 251 -11.82 -3.23 16.02
N GLN A 252 -12.07 -4.01 14.97
CA GLN A 252 -13.32 -4.77 14.84
C GLN A 252 -13.51 -5.75 16.00
N ARG A 253 -12.45 -6.41 16.45
CA ARG A 253 -12.49 -7.30 17.61
C ARG A 253 -12.72 -6.56 18.91
N SER A 254 -12.07 -5.40 19.11
CA SER A 254 -12.29 -4.54 20.31
C SER A 254 -13.71 -4.00 20.33
N ILE A 255 -14.27 -3.53 19.21
CA ILE A 255 -15.68 -3.13 19.09
C ILE A 255 -16.63 -4.29 19.44
N ALA A 256 -16.36 -5.49 18.90
CA ALA A 256 -17.20 -6.66 19.22
C ALA A 256 -17.10 -7.06 20.71
N ARG A 257 -15.96 -6.87 21.35
CA ARG A 257 -15.74 -7.08 22.78
C ARG A 257 -16.49 -6.01 23.60
N ALA A 258 -16.30 -4.74 23.25
CA ALA A 258 -16.98 -3.62 23.90
C ALA A 258 -18.51 -3.75 23.82
N ARG A 259 -19.04 -4.12 22.65
CA ARG A 259 -20.48 -4.35 22.44
C ARG A 259 -21.04 -5.46 23.35
N ARG A 260 -20.33 -6.59 23.48
CA ARG A 260 -20.77 -7.69 24.36
C ARG A 260 -20.72 -7.33 25.84
N GLY A 261 -19.73 -6.53 26.23
CA GLY A 261 -19.53 -6.07 27.61
C GLY A 261 -20.32 -4.80 27.96
N ASN A 262 -21.07 -4.22 27.03
CA ASN A 262 -21.69 -2.88 27.16
C ASN A 262 -20.68 -1.82 27.63
N ARG A 263 -19.49 -1.85 27.03
CA ARG A 263 -18.36 -0.96 27.35
C ARG A 263 -18.10 -0.02 26.18
N SER A 264 -17.35 1.03 26.47
CA SER A 264 -16.86 1.96 25.46
C SER A 264 -15.39 1.70 25.16
N LEU A 265 -14.93 2.16 24.01
CA LEU A 265 -13.52 2.30 23.67
C LEU A 265 -13.25 3.64 23.01
N CYS A 266 -12.01 4.06 23.03
CA CYS A 266 -11.55 5.30 22.44
C CYS A 266 -10.57 4.98 21.31
N LEU A 267 -10.76 5.64 20.15
CA LEU A 267 -9.84 5.63 19.03
C LEU A 267 -9.13 6.97 18.96
N PHE A 268 -7.80 6.94 18.95
CA PHE A 268 -6.93 8.08 18.66
C PHE A 268 -6.39 7.91 17.26
N TYR A 269 -6.55 8.90 16.41
CA TYR A 269 -5.95 8.98 15.09
C TYR A 269 -4.89 10.06 15.11
N ILE A 270 -3.64 9.74 14.80
CA ILE A 270 -2.47 10.57 15.04
C ILE A 270 -1.72 10.75 13.74
N ASP A 271 -1.27 11.96 13.48
CA ASP A 271 -0.48 12.30 12.30
C ASP A 271 0.67 13.22 12.73
N ILE A 272 1.83 13.03 12.16
CA ILE A 272 3.03 13.80 12.48
C ILE A 272 3.02 15.10 11.69
N ASP A 273 3.01 16.21 12.40
CA ASP A 273 3.00 17.53 11.78
C ASP A 273 4.30 17.76 10.98
N ALA A 274 4.16 18.32 9.78
CA ALA A 274 5.28 18.68 8.89
C ALA A 274 6.25 17.53 8.54
N PHE A 275 5.84 16.25 8.64
CA PHE A 275 6.69 15.08 8.35
C PHE A 275 7.34 15.13 6.95
N LYS A 276 6.63 15.69 5.98
CA LYS A 276 7.16 15.90 4.63
C LYS A 276 8.43 16.73 4.61
N GLU A 277 8.54 17.73 5.47
CA GLU A 277 9.73 18.62 5.54
C GLU A 277 10.98 17.84 5.97
N ILE A 278 10.81 16.85 6.84
CA ILE A 278 11.90 15.94 7.24
C ILE A 278 12.40 15.15 6.04
N ASN A 279 11.46 14.57 5.26
CA ASN A 279 11.82 13.84 4.06
C ASN A 279 12.49 14.72 3.01
N ASP A 280 11.97 15.92 2.81
CA ASP A 280 12.48 16.87 1.81
C ASP A 280 13.85 17.43 2.21
N THR A 281 14.13 17.58 3.53
CA THR A 281 15.37 18.17 4.05
C THR A 281 16.46 17.12 4.28
N PHE A 282 16.14 15.99 4.93
CA PHE A 282 17.10 14.98 5.38
C PHE A 282 17.03 13.66 4.59
N GLY A 283 16.08 13.55 3.65
CA GLY A 283 15.86 12.37 2.83
C GLY A 283 15.00 11.29 3.51
N HIS A 284 14.51 10.34 2.72
CA HIS A 284 13.56 9.31 3.16
C HIS A 284 14.09 8.39 4.27
N LEU A 285 15.40 8.11 4.33
CA LEU A 285 15.98 7.30 5.41
C LEU A 285 15.83 8.00 6.78
N ALA A 286 15.92 9.31 6.79
CA ALA A 286 15.70 10.11 8.00
C ALA A 286 14.22 10.06 8.43
N GLY A 287 13.30 10.14 7.48
CA GLY A 287 11.88 9.95 7.72
C GLY A 287 11.56 8.56 8.26
N ASP A 288 12.18 7.52 7.71
CA ASP A 288 12.01 6.14 8.20
C ASP A 288 12.44 6.00 9.65
N THR A 289 13.63 6.49 10.02
CA THR A 289 14.11 6.49 11.43
C THR A 289 13.18 7.27 12.36
N THR A 290 12.64 8.38 11.86
CA THR A 290 11.64 9.17 12.60
C THR A 290 10.38 8.37 12.89
N LEU A 291 9.84 7.67 11.91
CA LEU A 291 8.64 6.84 12.05
C LEU A 291 8.86 5.66 13.00
N GLU A 292 10.05 5.05 12.98
CA GLU A 292 10.44 4.01 13.95
C GLU A 292 10.45 4.59 15.38
N THR A 293 11.06 5.74 15.58
CA THR A 293 11.11 6.44 16.87
C THR A 293 9.70 6.82 17.36
N VAL A 294 8.83 7.28 16.48
CA VAL A 294 7.42 7.58 16.80
C VAL A 294 6.71 6.33 17.30
N ALA A 295 6.85 5.20 16.60
CA ALA A 295 6.23 3.93 17.01
C ALA A 295 6.72 3.47 18.40
N GLU A 296 8.02 3.61 18.68
CA GLU A 296 8.62 3.30 19.98
C GLU A 296 8.07 4.22 21.08
N ARG A 297 8.03 5.52 20.85
CA ARG A 297 7.50 6.50 21.80
C ARG A 297 6.02 6.29 22.10
N LEU A 298 5.22 6.02 21.05
CA LEU A 298 3.81 5.66 21.23
C LEU A 298 3.66 4.40 22.08
N THR A 299 4.45 3.36 21.78
CA THR A 299 4.41 2.10 22.53
C THR A 299 4.76 2.33 24.01
N ALA A 300 5.75 3.16 24.29
CA ALA A 300 6.17 3.46 25.66
C ALA A 300 5.22 4.40 26.43
N ALA A 301 4.45 5.24 25.72
CA ALA A 301 3.53 6.21 26.32
C ALA A 301 2.16 5.63 26.67
N LEU A 302 1.84 4.45 26.16
CA LEU A 302 0.50 3.86 26.23
C LEU A 302 0.39 2.76 27.30
N PRO A 303 -0.82 2.53 27.85
CA PRO A 303 -1.08 1.37 28.69
C PRO A 303 -0.83 0.05 27.96
N ASP A 304 -0.37 -1.00 28.66
CA ASP A 304 0.01 -2.31 28.11
C ASP A 304 -1.06 -2.99 27.23
N GLU A 305 -2.34 -2.74 27.50
CA GLU A 305 -3.47 -3.32 26.77
C GLU A 305 -3.86 -2.52 25.50
N SER A 306 -3.21 -1.40 25.25
CA SER A 306 -3.51 -0.55 24.09
C SER A 306 -3.02 -1.21 22.80
N ILE A 307 -3.76 -0.98 21.72
CA ILE A 307 -3.42 -1.48 20.39
C ILE A 307 -2.97 -0.30 19.54
N ILE A 308 -1.75 -0.38 19.03
CA ILE A 308 -1.17 0.64 18.14
C ILE A 308 -1.09 0.07 16.74
N GLY A 309 -1.27 0.92 15.73
CA GLY A 309 -1.04 0.57 14.33
C GLY A 309 -0.61 1.76 13.50
N ARG A 310 0.12 1.50 12.43
CA ARG A 310 0.46 2.47 11.39
C ARG A 310 -0.49 2.27 10.22
N LEU A 311 -1.20 3.32 9.82
CA LEU A 311 -2.25 3.21 8.82
C LEU A 311 -1.76 3.56 7.43
N ALA A 312 -1.01 4.64 7.28
CA ALA A 312 -0.38 5.05 6.02
C ALA A 312 0.65 6.15 6.31
N GLY A 313 1.72 6.24 5.52
CA GLY A 313 2.68 7.35 5.63
C GLY A 313 3.12 7.65 7.06
N ASP A 314 2.73 8.81 7.55
CA ASP A 314 2.96 9.36 8.90
C ASP A 314 1.74 9.21 9.84
N GLU A 315 0.71 8.46 9.40
CA GLU A 315 -0.52 8.25 10.16
C GLU A 315 -0.43 7.02 11.08
N PHE A 316 -0.68 7.23 12.35
CA PHE A 316 -0.78 6.20 13.38
C PHE A 316 -2.18 6.19 13.99
N ALA A 317 -2.57 5.06 14.55
CA ALA A 317 -3.80 4.96 15.30
C ALA A 317 -3.63 4.12 16.57
N VAL A 318 -4.39 4.47 17.61
CA VAL A 318 -4.35 3.79 18.90
C VAL A 318 -5.77 3.49 19.37
N ILE A 319 -5.97 2.25 19.82
CA ILE A 319 -7.21 1.82 20.47
C ILE A 319 -6.93 1.67 21.96
N VAL A 320 -7.76 2.30 22.76
CA VAL A 320 -7.73 2.13 24.22
C VAL A 320 -9.11 1.66 24.66
N ASP A 321 -9.15 0.43 25.18
CA ASP A 321 -10.39 -0.16 25.70
C ASP A 321 -10.76 0.52 27.05
N GLU A 322 -12.05 0.48 27.39
CA GLU A 322 -12.61 0.95 28.67
C GLU A 322 -12.51 2.47 28.94
N LEU A 323 -12.19 3.26 27.92
CA LEU A 323 -12.35 4.71 27.97
C LEU A 323 -13.70 5.11 27.36
N GLY A 324 -14.57 5.67 28.18
CA GLY A 324 -15.91 6.10 27.78
C GLY A 324 -16.05 7.62 27.64
N PRO A 325 -17.17 8.07 27.08
CA PRO A 325 -17.48 9.48 26.90
C PRO A 325 -18.09 10.13 28.14
N ASP A 326 -18.02 9.47 29.30
CA ASP A 326 -18.37 10.04 30.60
C ASP A 326 -17.29 11.03 31.08
N GLU A 327 -17.64 11.85 32.06
CA GLU A 327 -16.73 12.90 32.56
C GLU A 327 -15.35 12.37 33.03
N ALA A 328 -15.35 11.19 33.67
CA ALA A 328 -14.13 10.56 34.15
C ALA A 328 -13.29 10.00 33.00
N GLY A 329 -13.96 9.38 32.00
CA GLY A 329 -13.30 8.85 30.80
C GLY A 329 -12.74 9.97 29.92
N ILE A 330 -13.49 11.07 29.72
CA ILE A 330 -12.99 12.24 28.98
C ILE A 330 -11.73 12.80 29.63
N ARG A 331 -11.74 13.02 30.97
CA ARG A 331 -10.53 13.50 31.67
C ARG A 331 -9.34 12.55 31.53
N LYS A 332 -9.57 11.23 31.58
CA LYS A 332 -8.50 10.23 31.37
C LYS A 332 -7.98 10.29 29.91
N THR A 333 -8.88 10.38 28.95
CA THR A 333 -8.54 10.48 27.53
C THR A 333 -7.73 11.75 27.25
N GLU A 334 -8.13 12.90 27.78
CA GLU A 334 -7.37 14.15 27.66
C GLU A 334 -5.97 14.05 28.27
N LYS A 335 -5.87 13.46 29.48
CA LYS A 335 -4.58 13.25 30.13
C LYS A 335 -3.66 12.37 29.29
N LEU A 336 -4.22 11.29 28.73
CA LEU A 336 -3.47 10.38 27.85
C LEU A 336 -3.06 11.07 26.55
N ALA A 337 -3.98 11.82 25.89
CA ALA A 337 -3.69 12.57 24.69
C ALA A 337 -2.56 13.59 24.90
N ARG A 338 -2.62 14.38 25.99
CA ARG A 338 -1.56 15.32 26.35
C ARG A 338 -0.22 14.62 26.62
N HIS A 339 -0.26 13.46 27.29
CA HIS A 339 0.94 12.67 27.54
C HIS A 339 1.57 12.16 26.25
N ILE A 340 0.78 11.63 25.34
CA ILE A 340 1.26 11.17 24.02
C ILE A 340 1.87 12.33 23.24
N LEU A 341 1.16 13.46 23.10
CA LEU A 341 1.66 14.63 22.36
C LEU A 341 2.97 15.15 22.98
N ALA A 342 3.07 15.23 24.31
CA ALA A 342 4.28 15.65 24.99
C ALA A 342 5.47 14.70 24.70
N ARG A 343 5.23 13.39 24.70
CA ARG A 343 6.27 12.39 24.38
C ARG A 343 6.69 12.41 22.91
N LEU A 344 5.77 12.74 22.01
CA LEU A 344 6.06 12.90 20.58
C LEU A 344 6.81 14.21 20.29
N ALA A 345 6.61 15.25 21.10
CA ALA A 345 7.32 16.52 20.98
C ALA A 345 8.76 16.48 21.56
N ASP A 346 9.17 15.40 22.25
CA ASP A 346 10.57 15.20 22.65
C ASP A 346 11.50 15.26 21.42
N PRO A 347 12.73 15.78 21.53
CA PRO A 347 13.64 15.91 20.39
C PRO A 347 13.90 14.58 19.68
N PHE A 348 13.95 14.61 18.37
CA PHE A 348 14.38 13.52 17.52
C PHE A 348 15.83 13.71 17.09
N PHE A 349 16.63 12.67 17.06
CA PHE A 349 18.00 12.72 16.57
C PHE A 349 18.08 12.11 15.18
N VAL A 350 18.22 12.97 14.17
CA VAL A 350 18.24 12.57 12.76
C VAL A 350 19.59 12.95 12.16
N GLN A 351 20.38 11.97 11.75
CA GLN A 351 21.73 12.18 11.17
C GLN A 351 22.64 13.07 12.00
N GLY A 352 22.51 13.00 13.34
CA GLY A 352 23.32 13.83 14.28
C GLY A 352 22.75 15.22 14.55
N HIS A 353 21.64 15.59 13.95
CA HIS A 353 20.91 16.83 14.21
C HIS A 353 19.74 16.58 15.16
N GLU A 354 19.54 17.50 16.08
CA GLU A 354 18.37 17.55 16.94
C GLU A 354 17.22 18.25 16.18
N VAL A 355 16.11 17.52 15.99
CA VAL A 355 14.94 18.00 15.26
C VAL A 355 13.72 17.93 16.16
N PHE A 356 12.94 18.99 16.18
CA PHE A 356 11.68 19.06 16.92
C PHE A 356 10.52 18.85 15.95
N MET A 357 9.66 17.92 16.30
CA MET A 357 8.42 17.64 15.58
C MET A 357 7.27 17.55 16.56
N THR A 358 6.10 17.85 16.07
CA THR A 358 4.87 17.72 16.83
C THR A 358 3.94 16.72 16.15
N ALA A 359 2.85 16.40 16.79
CA ALA A 359 1.80 15.58 16.22
C ALA A 359 0.44 16.19 16.50
N SER A 360 -0.49 15.98 15.59
CA SER A 360 -1.89 16.29 15.78
C SER A 360 -2.71 15.03 15.98
N MET A 361 -3.82 15.13 16.71
CA MET A 361 -4.58 13.95 17.10
C MET A 361 -6.09 14.19 17.03
N GLY A 362 -6.81 13.26 16.41
CA GLY A 362 -8.26 13.17 16.43
C GLY A 362 -8.74 12.02 17.32
N ILE A 363 -9.81 12.24 18.08
CA ILE A 363 -10.30 11.31 19.09
C ILE A 363 -11.78 11.05 18.87
N ALA A 364 -12.16 9.77 18.80
CA ALA A 364 -13.56 9.35 18.69
C ALA A 364 -13.88 8.16 19.62
N TYR A 365 -15.10 8.12 20.13
CA TYR A 365 -15.58 7.08 21.05
C TYR A 365 -16.55 6.12 20.36
N TYR A 366 -16.37 4.83 20.63
CA TYR A 366 -17.40 3.84 20.37
C TYR A 366 -18.19 3.56 21.66
N PRO A 367 -19.50 3.43 21.63
CA PRO A 367 -20.43 3.54 20.49
C PRO A 367 -20.97 4.97 20.25
N LYS A 368 -20.58 5.97 21.06
CA LYS A 368 -21.15 7.32 21.03
C LYS A 368 -21.03 7.99 19.67
N ASP A 369 -19.81 7.98 19.13
CA ASP A 369 -19.48 8.76 17.95
C ASP A 369 -19.60 7.93 16.66
N ALA A 370 -19.61 6.59 16.75
CA ALA A 370 -19.75 5.72 15.58
C ALA A 370 -20.25 4.33 15.96
N PRO A 371 -21.08 3.67 15.11
CA PRO A 371 -21.59 2.33 15.35
C PRO A 371 -20.67 1.21 14.85
N ASN A 372 -19.68 1.50 14.01
CA ASN A 372 -18.82 0.53 13.34
C ASN A 372 -17.40 1.07 13.12
N VAL A 373 -16.50 0.18 12.63
CA VAL A 373 -15.08 0.47 12.39
C VAL A 373 -14.88 1.61 11.39
N ILE A 374 -15.62 1.58 10.28
CA ILE A 374 -15.42 2.52 9.17
C ILE A 374 -15.77 3.94 9.63
N ASP A 375 -16.93 4.07 10.25
CA ASP A 375 -17.40 5.37 10.75
C ASP A 375 -16.53 5.88 11.90
N LEU A 376 -16.04 4.99 12.78
CA LEU A 376 -15.17 5.39 13.89
C LEU A 376 -13.84 5.96 13.39
N ILE A 377 -13.21 5.30 12.41
CA ILE A 377 -11.98 5.79 11.79
C ILE A 377 -12.22 7.11 11.07
N ARG A 378 -13.28 7.20 10.26
CA ARG A 378 -13.64 8.43 9.54
C ARG A 378 -13.86 9.62 10.49
N ASN A 379 -14.55 9.37 11.60
CA ASN A 379 -14.87 10.41 12.55
C ASN A 379 -13.64 10.86 13.37
N ALA A 380 -12.74 9.93 13.70
CA ALA A 380 -11.45 10.27 14.31
C ALA A 380 -10.57 11.06 13.34
N ASP A 381 -10.56 10.73 12.04
CA ASP A 381 -9.85 11.47 10.99
C ASP A 381 -10.40 12.90 10.82
N ALA A 382 -11.73 13.06 10.83
CA ALA A 382 -12.35 14.39 10.81
C ALA A 382 -11.93 15.26 12.01
N ALA A 383 -11.82 14.65 13.19
CA ALA A 383 -11.33 15.34 14.39
C ALA A 383 -9.84 15.68 14.30
N LEU A 384 -9.00 14.78 13.74
CA LEU A 384 -7.59 15.04 13.45
C LEU A 384 -7.42 16.23 12.50
N TYR A 385 -8.21 16.26 11.45
CA TYR A 385 -8.19 17.38 10.51
C TYR A 385 -8.53 18.71 11.20
N HIS A 386 -9.50 18.71 12.13
CA HIS A 386 -9.82 19.89 12.93
C HIS A 386 -8.64 20.32 13.83
N ALA A 387 -7.95 19.35 14.45
CA ALA A 387 -6.76 19.62 15.25
C ALA A 387 -5.64 20.29 14.42
N LYS A 388 -5.37 19.78 13.21
CA LYS A 388 -4.40 20.40 12.29
C LYS A 388 -4.77 21.82 11.90
N LYS A 389 -6.04 22.10 11.63
CA LYS A 389 -6.52 23.46 11.35
C LYS A 389 -6.37 24.44 12.51
N SER A 390 -6.44 23.93 13.73
CA SER A 390 -6.28 24.75 14.94
C SER A 390 -4.81 25.13 15.24
N GLY A 391 -3.89 24.82 14.31
CA GLY A 391 -2.46 25.19 14.41
C GLY A 391 -1.53 24.00 14.65
N GLY A 392 -2.04 22.77 14.66
CA GLY A 392 -1.24 21.56 14.96
C GLY A 392 -0.84 21.42 16.42
N ASN A 393 -0.12 20.37 16.75
CA ASN A 393 0.34 20.04 18.12
C ASN A 393 -0.78 20.02 19.17
N VAL A 394 -1.97 19.63 18.77
CA VAL A 394 -3.16 19.58 19.62
C VAL A 394 -3.97 18.32 19.34
N PHE A 395 -4.90 18.01 20.23
CA PHE A 395 -5.91 17.00 19.97
C PHE A 395 -7.30 17.63 19.89
N SER A 396 -8.19 16.97 19.15
CA SER A 396 -9.58 17.34 19.04
C SER A 396 -10.47 16.11 19.24
N PHE A 397 -11.55 16.26 20.00
CA PHE A 397 -12.61 15.26 20.04
C PHE A 397 -13.52 15.43 18.85
N TYR A 398 -13.99 14.32 18.33
CA TYR A 398 -14.97 14.34 17.26
C TYR A 398 -16.29 15.03 17.70
N ALA A 399 -16.79 15.85 16.81
CA ALA A 399 -18.12 16.43 16.87
C ALA A 399 -18.80 16.27 15.49
N PRO A 400 -20.13 16.01 15.42
CA PRO A 400 -20.84 15.74 14.16
C PRO A 400 -20.63 16.82 13.09
N GLU A 401 -20.51 18.08 13.51
CA GLU A 401 -20.32 19.25 12.65
C GLU A 401 -19.00 19.17 11.86
N MET A 402 -18.01 18.40 12.33
CA MET A 402 -16.71 18.24 11.65
C MET A 402 -16.83 17.46 10.34
N ASN A 403 -17.76 16.49 10.27
CA ASN A 403 -18.03 15.76 9.03
C ASN A 403 -18.68 16.67 7.98
N GLU A 404 -19.60 17.53 8.40
CA GLU A 404 -20.23 18.49 7.51
C GLU A 404 -19.20 19.47 6.95
N ALA A 405 -18.33 19.99 7.80
CA ALA A 405 -17.23 20.86 7.39
C ALA A 405 -16.25 20.19 6.41
N ALA A 406 -15.95 18.90 6.57
CA ALA A 406 -15.10 18.16 5.65
C ALA A 406 -15.74 17.98 4.26
N VAL A 407 -17.03 17.63 4.21
CA VAL A 407 -17.79 17.52 2.95
C VAL A 407 -17.91 18.88 2.28
N GLU A 408 -18.24 19.93 3.05
CA GLU A 408 -18.31 21.31 2.56
C GLU A 408 -17.00 21.77 1.91
N ARG A 409 -15.87 21.48 2.58
CA ARG A 409 -14.54 21.79 2.04
C ARG A 409 -14.25 21.06 0.73
N LEU A 410 -14.58 19.77 0.63
CA LEU A 410 -14.38 19.02 -0.61
C LEU A 410 -15.21 19.62 -1.76
N MET A 411 -16.45 20.02 -1.48
CA MET A 411 -17.30 20.70 -2.44
C MET A 411 -16.74 22.07 -2.82
N THR A 412 -16.26 22.83 -1.84
CA THR A 412 -15.63 24.14 -2.04
C THR A 412 -14.39 24.02 -2.92
N LYS A 413 -13.52 23.04 -2.65
CA LYS A 413 -12.34 22.72 -3.48
C LYS A 413 -12.72 22.44 -4.94
N SER A 414 -13.75 21.62 -5.15
CA SER A 414 -14.23 21.27 -6.49
C SER A 414 -14.85 22.48 -7.22
N LYS A 415 -15.59 23.32 -6.50
CA LYS A 415 -16.21 24.52 -7.05
C LYS A 415 -15.17 25.60 -7.34
N LEU A 416 -14.18 25.81 -6.47
CA LEU A 416 -13.13 26.81 -6.64
C LEU A 416 -12.32 26.61 -7.94
N LYS A 417 -12.07 25.37 -8.32
CA LYS A 417 -11.41 25.08 -9.60
C LYS A 417 -12.19 25.59 -10.82
N ARG A 418 -13.52 25.68 -10.71
CA ARG A 418 -14.42 26.13 -11.79
C ARG A 418 -14.81 27.60 -11.68
N SER A 419 -14.40 28.32 -10.61
CA SER A 419 -14.77 29.70 -10.36
C SER A 419 -14.30 30.64 -11.46
N PHE A 420 -13.14 30.37 -12.10
CA PHE A 420 -12.64 31.11 -13.24
C PHE A 420 -13.50 30.96 -14.50
N GLU A 421 -13.98 29.74 -14.77
CA GLU A 421 -14.80 29.45 -15.95
C GLU A 421 -16.20 30.07 -15.85
N ARG A 422 -16.61 30.44 -14.63
CA ARG A 422 -17.97 30.90 -14.32
C ARG A 422 -18.03 32.36 -13.92
N ASP A 423 -16.90 33.08 -13.99
CA ASP A 423 -16.78 34.46 -13.54
C ASP A 423 -17.32 34.70 -12.12
N GLU A 424 -17.05 33.73 -11.20
CA GLU A 424 -17.54 33.78 -9.82
C GLU A 424 -16.57 34.54 -8.88
N LEU A 425 -15.36 34.89 -9.35
CA LEU A 425 -14.40 35.68 -8.59
C LEU A 425 -14.61 37.16 -8.90
N VAL A 426 -14.62 37.99 -7.85
CA VAL A 426 -14.71 39.42 -7.94
C VAL A 426 -13.68 40.08 -7.05
N VAL A 427 -13.28 41.33 -7.39
CA VAL A 427 -12.37 42.13 -6.55
C VAL A 427 -13.17 43.27 -5.92
N HIS A 428 -13.17 43.32 -4.60
CA HIS A 428 -13.67 44.45 -3.85
C HIS A 428 -12.51 45.32 -3.43
N TYR A 429 -12.74 46.63 -3.36
CA TYR A 429 -11.71 47.60 -3.00
C TYR A 429 -12.09 48.29 -1.70
N GLN A 430 -11.22 48.19 -0.69
CA GLN A 430 -11.38 48.86 0.59
C GLN A 430 -10.53 50.12 0.59
N PRO A 431 -11.15 51.32 0.68
CA PRO A 431 -10.41 52.57 0.62
C PRO A 431 -9.54 52.78 1.87
N LYS A 432 -8.32 53.28 1.64
CA LYS A 432 -7.37 53.72 2.69
C LYS A 432 -7.46 55.24 2.83
N TYR A 433 -7.70 55.73 4.05
CA TYR A 433 -7.86 57.17 4.33
C TYR A 433 -6.64 57.73 5.08
N ASN A 434 -6.23 58.95 4.71
CA ASN A 434 -5.32 59.72 5.52
C ASN A 434 -6.09 60.24 6.74
N LEU A 435 -5.65 59.90 7.95
CA LEU A 435 -6.35 60.25 9.18
C LEU A 435 -6.30 61.76 9.50
N GLU A 436 -5.33 62.49 8.96
CA GLU A 436 -5.19 63.93 9.18
C GLU A 436 -6.05 64.75 8.20
N THR A 437 -6.09 64.33 6.93
CA THR A 437 -6.81 65.06 5.89
C THR A 437 -8.20 64.52 5.57
N GLY A 438 -8.49 63.29 5.95
CA GLY A 438 -9.73 62.61 5.60
C GLY A 438 -9.82 62.18 4.13
N GLU A 439 -8.76 62.38 3.35
CA GLU A 439 -8.74 62.05 1.92
C GLU A 439 -8.37 60.58 1.67
N VAL A 440 -8.93 60.00 0.61
CA VAL A 440 -8.54 58.68 0.15
C VAL A 440 -7.17 58.77 -0.53
N PHE A 441 -6.19 58.02 -0.05
CA PHE A 441 -4.85 57.95 -0.64
C PHE A 441 -4.53 56.62 -1.34
N GLY A 442 -5.40 55.63 -1.20
CA GLY A 442 -5.25 54.31 -1.82
C GLY A 442 -6.41 53.37 -1.52
N ALA A 443 -6.29 52.13 -1.97
CA ALA A 443 -7.26 51.11 -1.68
C ALA A 443 -6.57 49.73 -1.56
N GLU A 444 -7.13 48.84 -0.78
CA GLU A 444 -6.74 47.44 -0.74
C GLU A 444 -7.68 46.58 -1.61
N ALA A 445 -7.10 45.84 -2.52
CA ALA A 445 -7.81 44.88 -3.37
C ALA A 445 -8.03 43.59 -2.63
N LEU A 446 -9.28 43.27 -2.43
CA LEU A 446 -9.73 42.11 -1.64
C LEU A 446 -10.55 41.17 -2.53
N VAL A 447 -9.99 40.03 -2.89
CA VAL A 447 -10.71 39.02 -3.65
C VAL A 447 -11.92 38.49 -2.87
N ARG A 448 -13.03 38.26 -3.58
CA ARG A 448 -14.26 37.66 -3.06
C ARG A 448 -14.70 36.59 -4.03
N TRP A 449 -15.40 35.59 -3.53
CA TRP A 449 -15.96 34.54 -4.36
C TRP A 449 -17.49 34.53 -4.24
N GLU A 450 -18.15 34.86 -5.31
CA GLU A 450 -19.61 34.95 -5.38
C GLU A 450 -20.20 33.65 -5.93
N LEU A 451 -20.75 32.83 -5.05
CA LEU A 451 -21.46 31.62 -5.46
C LEU A 451 -22.95 31.90 -5.60
N PRO A 452 -23.60 31.58 -6.75
CA PRO A 452 -25.03 31.80 -6.95
C PRO A 452 -25.92 31.16 -5.90
N GLU A 453 -25.48 30.02 -5.34
CA GLU A 453 -26.27 29.22 -4.36
C GLU A 453 -26.02 29.63 -2.90
N ARG A 454 -24.91 30.33 -2.59
CA ARG A 454 -24.44 30.60 -1.21
C ARG A 454 -24.14 32.07 -0.93
N GLY A 455 -24.18 32.90 -1.97
CA GLY A 455 -23.75 34.28 -1.85
C GLY A 455 -22.22 34.44 -1.78
N MET A 456 -21.76 35.47 -1.11
CA MET A 456 -20.35 35.84 -1.00
C MET A 456 -19.60 34.94 0.00
N ILE A 457 -18.55 34.27 -0.45
CA ILE A 457 -17.60 33.51 0.37
C ILE A 457 -16.38 34.39 0.64
N LEU A 458 -15.98 34.43 1.90
CA LEU A 458 -14.85 35.25 2.34
C LEU A 458 -13.51 34.58 2.04
N PRO A 459 -12.43 35.36 1.87
CA PRO A 459 -11.08 34.85 1.64
C PRO A 459 -10.61 33.86 2.71
N SER A 460 -10.96 34.04 3.97
CA SER A 460 -10.66 33.13 5.08
C SER A 460 -11.11 31.68 4.83
N ASP A 461 -12.17 31.49 4.03
CA ASP A 461 -12.78 30.18 3.81
C ASP A 461 -12.23 29.48 2.57
N PHE A 462 -11.76 30.22 1.54
CA PHE A 462 -11.28 29.59 0.30
C PHE A 462 -9.79 29.80 0.01
N ILE A 463 -9.13 30.83 0.53
CA ILE A 463 -7.69 31.05 0.31
C ILE A 463 -6.85 29.87 0.83
N PRO A 464 -7.09 29.32 2.05
CA PRO A 464 -6.36 28.13 2.50
C PRO A 464 -6.52 26.93 1.55
N ILE A 465 -7.73 26.77 0.96
CA ILE A 465 -8.01 25.72 -0.03
C ILE A 465 -7.25 26.00 -1.34
N ALA A 466 -7.22 27.26 -1.76
CA ALA A 466 -6.49 27.69 -2.95
C ALA A 466 -4.99 27.45 -2.78
N GLU A 467 -4.44 27.70 -1.60
CA GLU A 467 -3.04 27.44 -1.30
C GLU A 467 -2.73 25.94 -1.33
N GLU A 468 -3.51 25.11 -0.66
CA GLU A 468 -3.32 23.63 -0.70
C GLU A 468 -3.33 23.06 -2.11
N THR A 469 -4.20 23.59 -2.97
CA THR A 469 -4.40 23.13 -4.34
C THR A 469 -3.50 23.77 -5.37
N ASN A 470 -2.68 24.74 -4.98
CA ASN A 470 -1.91 25.67 -5.83
C ASN A 470 -2.76 26.58 -6.74
N LEU A 471 -4.09 26.58 -6.60
CA LEU A 471 -4.98 27.51 -7.32
C LEU A 471 -4.73 28.97 -6.92
N ILE A 472 -4.11 29.20 -5.77
CA ILE A 472 -3.72 30.54 -5.31
C ILE A 472 -2.82 31.27 -6.32
N ILE A 473 -2.06 30.52 -7.14
CA ILE A 473 -1.19 31.09 -8.18
C ILE A 473 -2.04 31.70 -9.28
N GLU A 474 -3.04 30.94 -9.76
CA GLU A 474 -3.96 31.38 -10.81
C GLU A 474 -4.87 32.50 -10.31
N ILE A 475 -5.39 32.40 -9.07
CA ILE A 475 -6.19 33.44 -8.42
C ILE A 475 -5.40 34.75 -8.32
N GLY A 476 -4.15 34.66 -7.89
CA GLY A 476 -3.35 35.88 -7.72
C GLY A 476 -2.97 36.55 -9.03
N GLU A 477 -2.72 35.79 -10.09
CA GLU A 477 -2.53 36.32 -11.43
C GLU A 477 -3.79 37.01 -11.93
N TRP A 478 -4.94 36.37 -11.80
CA TRP A 478 -6.23 36.93 -12.16
C TRP A 478 -6.53 38.22 -11.35
N VAL A 479 -6.24 38.24 -10.05
CA VAL A 479 -6.42 39.45 -9.21
C VAL A 479 -5.55 40.59 -9.73
N LEU A 480 -4.27 40.32 -10.04
CA LEU A 480 -3.36 41.33 -10.56
C LEU A 480 -3.83 41.89 -11.92
N ASP A 481 -4.28 41.00 -12.82
CA ASP A 481 -4.85 41.42 -14.10
C ASP A 481 -6.08 42.31 -13.89
N LYS A 482 -7.01 41.86 -13.00
CA LYS A 482 -8.25 42.60 -12.74
C LYS A 482 -7.99 43.97 -12.08
N VAL A 483 -7.07 44.01 -11.12
CA VAL A 483 -6.66 45.26 -10.47
C VAL A 483 -6.04 46.26 -11.48
N CYS A 484 -5.21 45.77 -12.39
CA CYS A 484 -4.63 46.61 -13.44
C CYS A 484 -5.68 47.14 -14.44
N GLU A 485 -6.64 46.27 -14.80
CA GLU A 485 -7.79 46.62 -15.65
C GLU A 485 -8.63 47.74 -15.00
N ASP A 486 -9.03 47.54 -13.74
CA ASP A 486 -9.87 48.45 -12.99
C ASP A 486 -9.12 49.80 -12.72
N PHE A 487 -7.82 49.72 -12.36
CA PHE A 487 -6.98 50.91 -12.17
C PHE A 487 -6.88 51.73 -13.46
N ARG A 488 -6.73 51.09 -14.63
CA ARG A 488 -6.71 51.73 -15.93
C ARG A 488 -8.04 52.41 -16.23
N TYR A 489 -9.16 51.78 -15.89
CA TYR A 489 -10.49 52.36 -16.03
C TYR A 489 -10.64 53.62 -15.17
N TRP A 490 -10.21 53.59 -13.90
CA TRP A 490 -10.26 54.72 -12.99
C TRP A 490 -9.39 55.89 -13.46
N GLN A 491 -8.18 55.64 -13.94
CA GLN A 491 -7.31 56.67 -14.49
C GLN A 491 -7.94 57.43 -15.65
N ARG A 492 -8.81 56.81 -16.41
CA ARG A 492 -9.51 57.43 -17.56
C ARG A 492 -10.80 58.13 -17.16
N SER A 493 -11.42 57.70 -16.08
CA SER A 493 -12.80 58.11 -15.74
C SER A 493 -12.84 59.09 -14.56
N VAL A 494 -11.89 59.06 -13.65
CA VAL A 494 -11.88 59.84 -12.40
C VAL A 494 -10.44 60.21 -12.05
N SER A 495 -10.25 61.02 -11.02
CA SER A 495 -8.93 61.30 -10.43
C SER A 495 -8.25 59.98 -10.00
N SER A 496 -6.92 59.93 -10.04
CA SER A 496 -6.15 58.74 -9.65
C SER A 496 -6.60 58.23 -8.28
N PRO A 497 -6.88 56.92 -8.14
CA PRO A 497 -7.31 56.33 -6.87
C PRO A 497 -6.19 56.21 -5.83
N GLY A 498 -5.00 56.73 -6.12
CA GLY A 498 -3.81 56.53 -5.31
C GLY A 498 -3.16 55.19 -5.59
N ARG A 499 -2.58 54.56 -4.57
CA ARG A 499 -1.99 53.21 -4.68
C ARG A 499 -3.03 52.13 -4.40
N VAL A 500 -2.92 51.01 -5.11
CA VAL A 500 -3.73 49.85 -4.82
C VAL A 500 -2.83 48.76 -4.26
N SER A 501 -3.16 48.28 -3.04
CA SER A 501 -2.47 47.16 -2.40
C SER A 501 -3.08 45.85 -2.81
N VAL A 502 -2.24 44.86 -3.07
CA VAL A 502 -2.63 43.48 -3.42
C VAL A 502 -1.91 42.50 -2.51
N ASN A 503 -2.67 41.62 -1.88
CA ASN A 503 -2.15 40.55 -1.04
C ASN A 503 -1.48 39.46 -1.87
N LEU A 504 -0.29 38.98 -1.46
CA LEU A 504 0.47 37.91 -2.10
C LEU A 504 0.72 36.76 -1.18
N SER A 505 0.55 35.53 -1.71
CA SER A 505 0.93 34.32 -1.01
C SER A 505 2.39 33.93 -1.27
N LEU A 506 2.98 33.18 -0.33
CA LEU A 506 4.31 32.60 -0.48
C LEU A 506 4.45 31.74 -1.74
N LYS A 507 3.40 30.99 -2.10
CA LYS A 507 3.41 30.10 -3.27
C LYS A 507 3.53 30.87 -4.60
N GLN A 508 2.97 32.07 -4.66
CA GLN A 508 3.10 32.94 -5.82
C GLN A 508 4.54 33.51 -5.91
N LEU A 509 5.08 33.99 -4.78
CA LEU A 509 6.45 34.49 -4.72
C LEU A 509 7.49 33.43 -5.13
N ARG A 510 7.24 32.17 -4.86
CA ARG A 510 8.13 31.06 -5.23
C ARG A 510 8.09 30.68 -6.71
N GLN A 511 7.14 31.22 -7.49
CA GLN A 511 7.04 30.87 -8.91
C GLN A 511 8.25 31.34 -9.71
N PRO A 512 8.77 30.52 -10.63
CA PRO A 512 9.80 30.96 -11.55
C PRO A 512 9.28 32.15 -12.39
N ASN A 513 10.11 33.17 -12.54
CA ASN A 513 9.78 34.35 -13.35
C ASN A 513 8.63 35.22 -12.82
N PHE A 514 8.24 35.12 -11.55
CA PHE A 514 7.16 35.92 -10.95
C PHE A 514 7.33 37.44 -11.23
N THR A 515 8.52 37.98 -11.00
CA THR A 515 8.84 39.43 -11.27
C THR A 515 8.62 39.79 -12.74
N LYS A 516 9.01 38.91 -13.68
CA LYS A 516 8.82 39.18 -15.11
C LYS A 516 7.33 39.20 -15.47
N ARG A 517 6.55 38.31 -14.82
CA ARG A 517 5.12 38.15 -15.06
C ARG A 517 4.34 39.39 -14.60
N ILE A 518 4.60 39.86 -13.39
CA ILE A 518 4.03 41.15 -12.90
C ILE A 518 4.42 42.28 -13.83
N GLY A 519 5.69 42.42 -14.20
CA GLY A 519 6.13 43.46 -15.12
C GLY A 519 5.45 43.37 -16.51
N SER A 520 5.08 42.16 -16.97
CA SER A 520 4.32 41.97 -18.19
C SER A 520 2.87 42.47 -18.05
N ILE A 521 2.19 42.10 -16.95
CA ILE A 521 0.83 42.55 -16.63
C ILE A 521 0.77 44.10 -16.57
N LEU A 522 1.65 44.72 -15.79
CA LEU A 522 1.71 46.16 -15.68
C LEU A 522 1.87 46.85 -17.04
N ARG A 523 2.74 46.32 -17.90
CA ARG A 523 2.94 46.89 -19.25
C ARG A 523 1.72 46.69 -20.16
N SER A 524 1.04 45.53 -20.08
CA SER A 524 -0.14 45.30 -20.93
C SER A 524 -1.30 46.25 -20.65
N TYR A 525 -1.44 46.67 -19.39
CA TYR A 525 -2.47 47.63 -18.98
C TYR A 525 -1.95 49.08 -18.92
N GLU A 526 -0.66 49.34 -19.23
CA GLU A 526 -0.02 50.66 -19.14
C GLU A 526 -0.14 51.27 -17.73
N VAL A 527 -0.09 50.45 -16.66
CA VAL A 527 -0.15 50.88 -15.27
C VAL A 527 1.27 51.11 -14.76
N SER A 528 1.49 52.26 -14.08
CA SER A 528 2.79 52.53 -13.45
C SER A 528 3.03 51.56 -12.32
N PRO A 529 4.22 50.94 -12.22
CA PRO A 529 4.56 50.08 -11.08
C PRO A 529 4.36 50.78 -9.72
N THR A 530 4.60 52.10 -9.65
CA THR A 530 4.44 52.90 -8.42
C THR A 530 2.99 53.02 -7.93
N SER A 531 2.02 52.63 -8.77
CA SER A 531 0.60 52.60 -8.44
C SER A 531 0.18 51.33 -7.71
N LEU A 532 1.03 50.28 -7.67
CA LEU A 532 0.77 49.06 -6.97
C LEU A 532 1.66 48.88 -5.74
N GLU A 533 1.06 48.36 -4.70
CA GLU A 533 1.71 47.92 -3.46
C GLU A 533 1.43 46.42 -3.26
N LEU A 534 2.46 45.64 -2.92
CA LEU A 534 2.33 44.23 -2.72
C LEU A 534 2.44 43.89 -1.23
N GLU A 535 1.37 43.37 -0.66
CA GLU A 535 1.31 43.03 0.77
C GLU A 535 1.67 41.55 0.98
N ILE A 536 2.64 41.31 1.86
CA ILE A 536 3.09 39.99 2.25
C ILE A 536 3.03 39.84 3.77
N THR A 537 2.71 38.63 4.24
CA THR A 537 2.67 38.35 5.68
C THR A 537 4.08 38.12 6.23
N GLU A 538 4.27 38.37 7.54
CA GLU A 538 5.52 38.14 8.26
C GLU A 538 5.99 36.67 8.13
N THR A 539 5.09 35.72 8.21
CA THR A 539 5.38 34.28 8.04
C THR A 539 6.03 33.98 6.68
N THR A 540 5.63 34.71 5.64
CA THR A 540 6.19 34.61 4.28
C THR A 540 7.67 34.98 4.24
N LEU A 541 8.12 35.93 5.07
CA LEU A 541 9.51 36.37 5.14
C LEU A 541 10.42 35.36 5.84
N MET A 542 9.89 34.63 6.84
CA MET A 542 10.70 33.81 7.74
C MET A 542 11.15 32.48 7.14
N GLU A 543 10.46 31.91 6.14
CA GLU A 543 10.78 30.59 5.60
C GLU A 543 12.09 30.51 4.79
N ASN A 544 12.45 31.56 4.03
CA ASN A 544 13.72 31.64 3.31
C ASN A 544 14.11 33.09 3.09
N PRO A 545 14.67 33.76 4.12
CA PRO A 545 14.92 35.19 4.12
C PRO A 545 15.78 35.70 2.95
N GLU A 546 16.87 34.99 2.65
CA GLU A 546 17.82 35.42 1.61
C GLU A 546 17.20 35.42 0.19
N ARG A 547 16.42 34.40 -0.13
CA ARG A 547 15.73 34.34 -1.43
C ARG A 547 14.61 35.35 -1.52
N THR A 548 13.88 35.53 -0.42
CA THR A 548 12.79 36.51 -0.34
C THR A 548 13.31 37.93 -0.47
N ILE A 549 14.39 38.30 0.21
CA ILE A 549 15.03 39.62 0.08
C ILE A 549 15.43 39.89 -1.37
N LYS A 550 16.12 38.95 -2.04
CA LYS A 550 16.50 39.12 -3.46
C LYS A 550 15.30 39.33 -4.38
N LEU A 551 14.19 38.69 -4.10
CA LEU A 551 12.96 38.85 -4.88
C LEU A 551 12.32 40.23 -4.61
N LEU A 552 12.27 40.67 -3.34
CA LEU A 552 11.80 41.98 -2.97
C LEU A 552 12.64 43.10 -3.61
N ASP A 553 13.96 42.96 -3.64
CA ASP A 553 14.87 43.89 -4.33
C ASP A 553 14.54 44.00 -5.83
N GLN A 554 14.21 42.86 -6.47
CA GLN A 554 13.81 42.83 -7.88
C GLN A 554 12.45 43.51 -8.11
N LEU A 555 11.49 43.33 -7.20
CA LEU A 555 10.18 43.98 -7.28
C LEU A 555 10.32 45.49 -7.03
N TYR A 556 11.14 45.88 -6.06
CA TYR A 556 11.46 47.28 -5.79
C TYR A 556 12.17 47.96 -6.97
N ALA A 557 13.11 47.25 -7.62
CA ALA A 557 13.79 47.75 -8.82
C ALA A 557 12.84 47.93 -10.02
N LEU A 558 11.70 47.23 -10.05
CA LEU A 558 10.62 47.50 -11.01
C LEU A 558 9.79 48.73 -10.68
N GLY A 559 9.93 49.31 -9.49
CA GLY A 559 9.16 50.46 -8.99
C GLY A 559 7.91 50.09 -8.20
N LEU A 560 7.74 48.82 -7.80
CA LEU A 560 6.68 48.36 -6.90
C LEU A 560 7.01 48.66 -5.44
N HIS A 561 6.01 48.80 -4.61
CA HIS A 561 6.12 49.04 -3.17
C HIS A 561 5.69 47.86 -2.35
#